data_db8c95ee0aaa0d3913fcba19ccf56344
#
_entry.id   db8c95ee0aaa0d3913fcba19ccf56344
#
_cell.length_a   1.000
_cell.length_b   1.000
_cell.length_c   1.000
_cell.angle_alpha   90.00
_cell.angle_beta   90.00
_cell.angle_gamma   90.00
#
_symmetry.space_group_name_H-M   'P 1'
#
loop_
_entity.id
_entity.type
_entity.pdbx_description
1 polymer ?
#
loop_
_entity_poly.entity_id
_entity_poly.type
_entity_poly.pdbx_seq_one_letter_code
_entity_poly.pdbx_strand_id
1 'polypeptide(L)'
;MSVKLTQLSKASGCGCKIAPAVLEEILSGCKQEAIFKNLLVGNETKDDAAIYELVDGNCIISTTDFFAPIVDDAFDFGKISACNAISDIYAMGGKPLM
;
A
#
# COMPACT_ATOMS: atom_id res chain seq x y z
N MET A 1 12.80 29.27 5.31
CA MET A 1 12.87 28.32 6.45
C MET A 1 12.47 26.94 5.94
N SER A 2 13.37 25.97 6.00
CA SER A 2 13.08 24.64 5.54
C SER A 2 12.34 23.84 6.62
N VAL A 3 11.29 23.14 6.22
CA VAL A 3 10.56 22.24 7.12
C VAL A 3 11.27 20.90 7.15
N LYS A 4 11.52 20.38 8.34
CA LYS A 4 12.03 19.01 8.50
C LYS A 4 10.85 18.06 8.55
N LEU A 5 10.74 17.20 7.54
CA LEU A 5 9.59 16.31 7.40
C LEU A 5 9.44 15.36 8.59
N THR A 6 10.55 14.91 9.17
CA THR A 6 10.51 14.00 10.31
C THR A 6 9.85 14.60 11.54
N GLN A 7 9.84 15.93 11.66
CA GLN A 7 9.16 16.61 12.76
C GLN A 7 7.63 16.50 12.69
N LEU A 8 7.13 16.17 11.53
CA LEU A 8 5.68 15.97 11.31
C LEU A 8 5.24 14.55 11.64
N SER A 9 6.20 13.68 11.94
CA SER A 9 5.95 12.26 12.18
C SER A 9 6.00 11.94 13.67
N LYS A 10 5.02 11.14 14.13
CA LYS A 10 4.99 10.67 15.54
C LYS A 10 5.81 9.38 15.71
N ALA A 11 6.02 8.65 14.64
CA ALA A 11 6.77 7.40 14.61
C ALA A 11 7.33 7.20 13.21
N SER A 12 8.22 6.24 13.03
CA SER A 12 8.86 6.00 11.74
C SER A 12 8.53 4.60 11.21
N GLY A 13 8.61 4.44 9.89
CA GLY A 13 8.45 3.17 9.20
C GLY A 13 7.05 2.58 9.38
N CYS A 14 6.97 1.26 9.29
CA CYS A 14 5.69 0.55 9.41
C CYS A 14 5.07 0.68 10.80
N GLY A 15 5.86 1.02 11.82
CA GLY A 15 5.36 1.22 13.18
C GLY A 15 4.44 2.42 13.35
N CYS A 16 4.42 3.35 12.40
CA CYS A 16 3.53 4.52 12.45
C CYS A 16 2.16 4.26 11.82
N LYS A 17 1.93 3.08 11.27
CA LYS A 17 0.66 2.71 10.67
C LYS A 17 -0.36 2.30 11.74
N ILE A 18 -1.62 2.21 11.33
CA ILE A 18 -2.72 1.81 12.20
C ILE A 18 -2.50 0.36 12.65
N ALA A 19 -2.72 0.11 13.95
CA ALA A 19 -2.61 -1.25 14.49
C ALA A 19 -3.59 -2.20 13.78
N PRO A 20 -3.18 -3.47 13.53
CA PRO A 20 -4.02 -4.42 12.79
C PRO A 20 -5.44 -4.58 13.33
N ALA A 21 -5.60 -4.62 14.66
CA ALA A 21 -6.92 -4.76 15.27
C ALA A 21 -7.81 -3.54 14.99
N VAL A 22 -7.24 -2.33 15.03
CA VAL A 22 -7.97 -1.10 14.72
C VAL A 22 -8.34 -1.07 13.25
N LEU A 23 -7.41 -1.47 12.38
CA LEU A 23 -7.65 -1.53 10.95
C LEU A 23 -8.79 -2.51 10.62
N GLU A 24 -8.82 -3.67 11.25
CA GLU A 24 -9.88 -4.65 11.05
C GLU A 24 -11.24 -4.07 11.47
N GLU A 25 -11.28 -3.35 12.58
CA GLU A 25 -12.51 -2.70 13.04
C GLU A 25 -13.02 -1.67 12.03
N ILE A 26 -12.12 -0.85 11.49
CA ILE A 26 -12.46 0.13 10.45
C ILE A 26 -12.99 -0.56 9.19
N LEU A 27 -12.29 -1.60 8.74
CA LEU A 27 -12.65 -2.31 7.52
C LEU A 27 -13.94 -3.11 7.67
N SER A 28 -14.29 -3.55 8.87
CA SER A 28 -15.54 -4.26 9.10
C SER A 28 -16.76 -3.42 8.76
N GLY A 29 -16.66 -2.09 8.91
CA GLY A 29 -17.71 -1.16 8.51
C GLY A 29 -17.73 -0.84 7.02
N CYS A 30 -16.70 -1.27 6.30
CA CYS A 30 -16.52 -1.01 4.86
C CYS A 30 -16.60 -2.29 4.05
N LYS A 31 -17.43 -3.24 4.45
CA LYS A 31 -17.58 -4.51 3.74
C LYS A 31 -17.99 -4.26 2.30
N GLN A 32 -17.22 -4.86 1.40
CA GLN A 32 -17.52 -4.83 -0.01
C GLN A 32 -18.73 -5.73 -0.29
N GLU A 33 -19.86 -5.12 -0.67
CA GLU A 33 -21.07 -5.86 -1.00
C GLU A 33 -21.00 -6.46 -2.41
N ALA A 34 -20.25 -5.83 -3.31
CA ALA A 34 -20.09 -6.29 -4.68
C ALA A 34 -18.86 -7.18 -4.81
N ILE A 35 -19.05 -8.37 -5.38
CA ILE A 35 -17.96 -9.28 -5.71
C ILE A 35 -17.55 -9.00 -7.16
N PHE A 36 -16.30 -8.58 -7.36
CA PHE A 36 -15.75 -8.37 -8.69
C PHE A 36 -15.23 -9.70 -9.23
N LYS A 37 -15.86 -10.22 -10.27
CA LYS A 37 -15.57 -11.53 -10.85
C LYS A 37 -14.09 -11.70 -11.22
N ASN A 38 -13.48 -10.64 -11.76
CA ASN A 38 -12.09 -10.68 -12.23
C ASN A 38 -11.07 -10.29 -11.16
N LEU A 39 -11.52 -9.99 -9.95
CA LEU A 39 -10.63 -9.68 -8.85
C LEU A 39 -10.14 -10.99 -8.23
N LEU A 40 -8.93 -11.39 -8.57
CA LEU A 40 -8.34 -12.65 -8.12
C LEU A 40 -7.87 -12.57 -6.67
N VAL A 41 -7.29 -11.43 -6.29
CA VAL A 41 -6.83 -11.17 -4.92
C VAL A 41 -7.42 -9.83 -4.49
N GLY A 42 -8.23 -9.86 -3.47
CA GLY A 42 -8.88 -8.67 -2.96
C GLY A 42 -8.67 -8.48 -1.47
N ASN A 43 -9.47 -7.60 -0.89
CA ASN A 43 -9.32 -7.21 0.50
C ASN A 43 -9.60 -8.35 1.49
N GLU A 44 -10.38 -9.33 1.11
CA GLU A 44 -10.77 -10.44 1.98
C GLU A 44 -9.61 -11.35 2.37
N THR A 45 -8.55 -11.43 1.55
CA THR A 45 -7.37 -12.24 1.85
C THR A 45 -6.27 -11.44 2.54
N LYS A 46 -6.41 -10.11 2.61
CA LYS A 46 -5.45 -9.19 3.26
C LYS A 46 -4.02 -9.35 2.74
N ASP A 47 -3.89 -9.60 1.45
CA ASP A 47 -2.59 -9.72 0.80
C ASP A 47 -1.93 -8.35 0.58
N ASP A 48 -0.68 -8.36 0.14
CA ASP A 48 0.13 -7.15 -0.07
C ASP A 48 -0.41 -6.25 -1.17
N ALA A 49 -1.20 -6.80 -2.09
CA ALA A 49 -1.74 -6.06 -3.23
C ALA A 49 -3.01 -6.72 -3.73
N ALA A 50 -3.80 -5.98 -4.50
CA ALA A 50 -4.95 -6.52 -5.22
C ALA A 50 -4.51 -6.97 -6.62
N ILE A 51 -5.06 -8.08 -7.10
CA ILE A 51 -4.79 -8.60 -8.44
C ILE A 51 -6.11 -8.71 -9.21
N TYR A 52 -6.16 -8.07 -10.36
CA TYR A 52 -7.34 -8.06 -11.22
C TYR A 52 -6.99 -8.63 -12.60
N GLU A 53 -7.75 -9.64 -13.04
CA GLU A 53 -7.52 -10.29 -14.33
C GLU A 53 -8.24 -9.54 -15.46
N LEU A 54 -7.51 -9.25 -16.52
CA LEU A 54 -8.04 -8.63 -17.73
C LEU A 54 -8.59 -9.69 -18.71
N VAL A 55 -9.31 -9.21 -19.73
CA VAL A 55 -9.97 -10.08 -20.72
C VAL A 55 -8.99 -11.01 -21.44
N ASP A 56 -7.75 -10.55 -21.66
CA ASP A 56 -6.71 -11.32 -22.36
C ASP A 56 -5.92 -12.27 -21.47
N GLY A 57 -6.29 -12.37 -20.20
CA GLY A 57 -5.59 -13.22 -19.24
C GLY A 57 -4.45 -12.56 -18.51
N ASN A 58 -4.03 -11.36 -18.92
CA ASN A 58 -3.05 -10.58 -18.16
C ASN A 58 -3.68 -10.06 -16.88
N CYS A 59 -2.87 -9.85 -15.87
CA CYS A 59 -3.33 -9.35 -14.59
C CYS A 59 -2.72 -7.99 -14.28
N ILE A 60 -3.50 -7.13 -13.65
CA ILE A 60 -3.02 -5.87 -13.10
C ILE A 60 -2.92 -6.03 -11.59
N ILE A 61 -1.77 -5.62 -11.04
CA ILE A 61 -1.54 -5.59 -9.60
C ILE A 61 -1.57 -4.13 -9.15
N SER A 62 -2.37 -3.85 -8.13
CA SER A 62 -2.46 -2.51 -7.56
C SER A 62 -2.18 -2.58 -6.07
N THR A 63 -1.31 -1.69 -5.61
CA THR A 63 -0.97 -1.59 -4.20
C THR A 63 -0.89 -0.14 -3.76
N THR A 64 -1.10 0.08 -2.48
CA THR A 64 -0.94 1.38 -1.85
C THR A 64 -0.20 1.18 -0.54
N ASP A 65 0.84 1.97 -0.33
CA ASP A 65 1.59 1.96 0.91
C ASP A 65 1.86 3.39 1.33
N PHE A 66 1.48 3.72 2.56
CA PHE A 66 1.67 5.06 3.09
C PHE A 66 2.32 5.00 4.46
N PHE A 67 3.14 5.99 4.78
CA PHE A 67 3.78 6.11 6.07
C PHE A 67 4.26 7.54 6.28
N ALA A 68 4.49 7.88 7.55
CA ALA A 68 4.99 9.20 7.88
C ALA A 68 6.46 9.34 7.49
N PRO A 69 6.95 10.57 7.23
CA PRO A 69 8.33 10.79 6.80
C PRO A 69 9.35 10.25 7.80
N ILE A 70 10.34 9.52 7.28
CA ILE A 70 11.46 8.97 8.07
C ILE A 70 12.78 9.69 7.77
N VAL A 71 12.78 10.56 6.76
CA VAL A 71 13.91 11.42 6.40
C VAL A 71 13.41 12.82 6.10
N ASP A 72 14.29 13.83 6.20
CA ASP A 72 13.89 15.23 6.01
C ASP A 72 13.92 15.67 4.54
N ASP A 73 14.78 15.07 3.71
CA ASP A 73 14.86 15.39 2.30
C ASP A 73 13.68 14.81 1.55
N ALA A 74 12.89 15.67 0.90
CA ALA A 74 11.68 15.26 0.21
C ALA A 74 11.97 14.30 -0.95
N PHE A 75 13.05 14.51 -1.68
CA PHE A 75 13.44 13.64 -2.78
C PHE A 75 13.82 12.24 -2.29
N ASP A 76 14.60 12.18 -1.21
CA ASP A 76 14.97 10.90 -0.60
C ASP A 76 13.76 10.18 -0.03
N PHE A 77 12.83 10.90 0.58
CA PHE A 77 11.59 10.31 1.06
C PHE A 77 10.76 9.73 -0.09
N GLY A 78 10.69 10.45 -1.21
CA GLY A 78 10.02 9.96 -2.41
C GLY A 78 10.63 8.67 -2.94
N LYS A 79 11.96 8.57 -2.95
CA LYS A 79 12.64 7.33 -3.37
C LYS A 79 12.31 6.17 -2.44
N ILE A 80 12.32 6.39 -1.14
CA ILE A 80 11.98 5.37 -0.16
C ILE A 80 10.52 4.94 -0.31
N SER A 81 9.62 5.89 -0.49
CA SER A 81 8.20 5.64 -0.68
C SER A 81 7.95 4.77 -1.92
N ALA A 82 8.58 5.11 -3.03
CA ALA A 82 8.47 4.34 -4.26
C ALA A 82 9.02 2.92 -4.07
N CYS A 83 10.17 2.78 -3.41
CA CYS A 83 10.78 1.49 -3.15
C CYS A 83 9.87 0.58 -2.31
N ASN A 84 9.23 1.14 -1.29
CA ASN A 84 8.32 0.38 -0.44
C ASN A 84 7.08 -0.09 -1.21
N ALA A 85 6.49 0.77 -2.04
CA ALA A 85 5.33 0.41 -2.85
C ALA A 85 5.69 -0.67 -3.88
N ILE A 86 6.85 -0.52 -4.54
CA ILE A 86 7.33 -1.49 -5.54
C ILE A 86 7.60 -2.85 -4.91
N SER A 87 8.08 -2.88 -3.67
CA SER A 87 8.36 -4.15 -2.99
C SER A 87 7.11 -5.01 -2.84
N ASP A 88 5.95 -4.42 -2.63
CA ASP A 88 4.68 -5.15 -2.56
C ASP A 88 4.33 -5.78 -3.91
N ILE A 89 4.63 -5.09 -5.01
CA ILE A 89 4.42 -5.61 -6.37
C ILE A 89 5.32 -6.84 -6.60
N TYR A 90 6.59 -6.76 -6.21
CA TYR A 90 7.51 -7.90 -6.33
C TYR A 90 7.08 -9.07 -5.45
N ALA A 91 6.56 -8.79 -4.25
CA ALA A 91 6.07 -9.83 -3.35
C ALA A 91 4.93 -10.63 -3.96
N MET A 92 4.14 -10.01 -4.84
CA MET A 92 3.03 -10.66 -5.55
C MET A 92 3.47 -11.25 -6.89
N GLY A 93 4.76 -11.24 -7.20
CA GLY A 93 5.30 -11.79 -8.46
C GLY A 93 5.13 -10.88 -9.66
N GLY A 94 4.84 -9.62 -9.45
CA GLY A 94 4.56 -8.68 -10.52
C GLY A 94 5.78 -7.90 -11.00
N LYS A 95 5.55 -7.12 -12.05
CA LYS A 95 6.53 -6.20 -12.63
C LYS A 95 5.96 -4.78 -12.53
N PRO A 96 6.68 -3.83 -11.93
CA PRO A 96 6.21 -2.45 -11.84
C PRO A 96 6.06 -1.82 -13.24
N LEU A 97 4.97 -1.08 -13.44
CA LEU A 97 4.71 -0.36 -14.69
C LEU A 97 4.83 1.14 -14.50
N MET A 98 4.42 1.66 -13.35
CA MET A 98 4.47 3.08 -13.04
C MET A 98 4.35 3.30 -11.54
#